data_e9e3a82fc7bedf777616896a63212bb5
#
_entry.id   e9e3a82fc7bedf777616896a63212bb5
#
_cell.length_a   1.000
_cell.length_b   1.000
_cell.length_c   1.000
_cell.angle_alpha   90.00
_cell.angle_beta   90.00
_cell.angle_gamma   90.00
#
_symmetry.space_group_name_H-M   'P 1'
#
loop_
_entity.id
_entity.type
_entity.pdbx_description
1 polymer ?
#
loop_
_entity_poly.entity_id
_entity_poly.type
_entity_poly.pdbx_seq_one_letter_code
_entity_poly.pdbx_strand_id
1 'polypeptide(L)'
;MSSTVSIEIPREVIHAARLKPEELKRELAVLLFQQERLSFGKAREMAGMTVWAFQHLLASRDIPVHYSLEDYEEDLSTLKELGRL
;
A
#
# COMPACT_ATOMS: atom_id res chain seq x y z
N MET A 1 14.01 -14.28 -4.80
CA MET A 1 14.66 -12.96 -4.87
C MET A 1 13.72 -11.96 -5.53
N SER A 2 13.53 -10.84 -4.90
CA SER A 2 12.68 -9.81 -5.46
C SER A 2 13.51 -8.79 -6.19
N SER A 3 12.95 -8.25 -7.25
CA SER A 3 13.55 -7.12 -7.95
C SER A 3 12.67 -5.91 -7.70
N THR A 4 13.29 -4.76 -7.64
CA THR A 4 12.57 -3.51 -7.40
C THR A 4 12.79 -2.56 -8.55
N VAL A 5 11.83 -1.67 -8.74
CA VAL A 5 11.94 -0.60 -9.73
C VAL A 5 12.06 0.70 -8.95
N SER A 6 13.03 1.52 -9.33
CA SER A 6 13.24 2.80 -8.66
C SER A 6 12.69 3.91 -9.54
N ILE A 7 12.06 4.88 -8.91
CA ILE A 7 11.53 6.06 -9.59
C ILE A 7 12.23 7.28 -9.01
N GLU A 8 12.82 8.07 -9.90
CA GLU A 8 13.51 9.27 -9.46
C GLU A 8 12.52 10.44 -9.38
N ILE A 9 12.50 11.09 -8.25
CA ILE A 9 11.66 12.27 -8.02
C ILE A 9 12.58 13.39 -7.55
N PRO A 10 12.51 14.55 -8.19
CA PRO A 10 13.35 15.68 -7.77
C PRO A 10 13.12 16.00 -6.29
N ARG A 11 14.20 16.25 -5.58
CA ARG A 11 14.13 16.54 -4.15
C ARG A 11 13.25 17.73 -3.84
N GLU A 12 13.31 18.74 -4.69
CA GLU A 12 12.50 19.95 -4.53
C GLU A 12 11.00 19.67 -4.57
N VAL A 13 10.58 18.65 -5.34
CA VAL A 13 9.18 18.26 -5.41
C VAL A 13 8.75 17.62 -4.09
N ILE A 14 9.62 16.76 -3.54
CA ILE A 14 9.37 16.10 -2.26
C ILE A 14 9.24 17.16 -1.15
N HIS A 15 10.14 18.13 -1.15
CA HIS A 15 10.10 19.22 -0.17
C HIS A 15 8.85 20.07 -0.32
N ALA A 16 8.46 20.37 -1.56
CA ALA A 16 7.26 21.16 -1.81
C ALA A 16 6.01 20.44 -1.35
N ALA A 17 5.98 19.12 -1.50
CA ALA A 17 4.86 18.30 -1.09
C ALA A 17 4.84 18.07 0.42
N ARG A 18 5.95 18.36 1.10
CA ARG A 18 6.11 18.15 2.54
C ARG A 18 5.87 16.70 2.94
N LEU A 19 6.36 15.79 2.11
CA LEU A 19 6.23 14.36 2.35
C LEU A 19 7.61 13.72 2.48
N LYS A 20 7.67 12.67 3.28
CA LYS A 20 8.84 11.81 3.31
C LYS A 20 8.65 10.72 2.25
N PRO A 21 9.74 10.09 1.78
CA PRO A 21 9.59 9.02 0.78
C PRO A 21 8.63 7.91 1.17
N GLU A 22 8.62 7.49 2.45
CA GLU A 22 7.70 6.46 2.91
C GLU A 22 6.25 6.92 2.86
N GLU A 23 6.03 8.20 3.14
CA GLU A 23 4.70 8.76 3.07
C GLU A 23 4.21 8.82 1.63
N LEU A 24 5.12 9.14 0.71
CA LEU A 24 4.80 9.16 -0.71
C LEU A 24 4.40 7.77 -1.20
N LYS A 25 5.11 6.74 -0.73
CA LYS A 25 4.75 5.35 -1.07
C LYS A 25 3.35 5.01 -0.59
N ARG A 26 2.97 5.48 0.58
CA ARG A 26 1.62 5.25 1.10
C ARG A 26 0.58 5.94 0.23
N GLU A 27 0.87 7.17 -0.20
CA GLU A 27 -0.04 7.91 -1.07
C GLU A 27 -0.23 7.19 -2.40
N LEU A 28 0.86 6.69 -2.96
CA LEU A 28 0.78 5.93 -4.21
C LEU A 28 -0.04 4.66 -4.02
N ALA A 29 0.15 3.96 -2.90
CA ALA A 29 -0.60 2.75 -2.62
C ALA A 29 -2.11 3.04 -2.54
N VAL A 30 -2.48 4.12 -1.86
CA VAL A 30 -3.87 4.54 -1.75
C VAL A 30 -4.44 4.87 -3.12
N LEU A 31 -3.71 5.63 -3.90
CA LEU A 31 -4.14 6.03 -5.24
C LEU A 31 -4.37 4.81 -6.13
N LEU A 32 -3.42 3.88 -6.14
CA LEU A 32 -3.52 2.69 -6.98
C LEU A 32 -4.63 1.76 -6.52
N PHE A 33 -4.88 1.72 -5.22
CA PHE A 33 -6.01 0.97 -4.69
C PHE A 33 -7.34 1.62 -5.14
N GLN A 34 -7.44 2.93 -5.04
CA GLN A 34 -8.64 3.64 -5.48
C GLN A 34 -8.94 3.43 -6.95
N GLN A 35 -7.88 3.36 -7.76
CA GLN A 35 -8.02 3.15 -9.19
C GLN A 35 -8.22 1.68 -9.56
N GLU A 36 -8.33 0.83 -8.56
CA GLU A 36 -8.49 -0.62 -8.75
C GLU A 36 -7.35 -1.25 -9.54
N ARG A 37 -6.16 -0.66 -9.43
CA ARG A 37 -4.95 -1.19 -10.05
C ARG A 37 -4.21 -2.16 -9.14
N LEU A 38 -4.43 -2.04 -7.84
CA LEU A 38 -3.84 -2.93 -6.85
C LEU A 38 -4.93 -3.47 -5.95
N SER A 39 -4.80 -4.74 -5.57
CA SER A 39 -5.66 -5.33 -4.55
C SER A 39 -5.35 -4.70 -3.20
N PHE A 40 -6.23 -4.90 -2.24
CA PHE A 40 -6.00 -4.41 -0.88
C PHE A 40 -4.67 -4.95 -0.33
N GLY A 41 -4.43 -6.26 -0.51
CA GLY A 41 -3.21 -6.89 -0.02
C GLY A 41 -1.94 -6.29 -0.62
N LYS A 42 -1.94 -6.08 -1.92
CA LYS A 42 -0.76 -5.53 -2.59
C LYS A 42 -0.56 -4.05 -2.25
N ALA A 43 -1.65 -3.29 -2.14
CA ALA A 43 -1.55 -1.89 -1.77
C ALA A 43 -1.01 -1.75 -0.35
N ARG A 44 -1.50 -2.57 0.57
CA ARG A 44 -1.03 -2.58 1.95
C ARG A 44 0.47 -2.91 2.02
N GLU A 45 0.91 -3.91 1.25
CA GLU A 45 2.33 -4.28 1.22
C GLU A 45 3.18 -3.12 0.71
N MET A 46 2.72 -2.48 -0.37
CA MET A 46 3.43 -1.33 -0.93
C MET A 46 3.56 -0.20 0.08
N ALA A 47 2.51 0.02 0.84
CA ALA A 47 2.50 1.07 1.87
C ALA A 47 3.34 0.71 3.10
N GLY A 48 3.72 -0.56 3.23
CA GLY A 48 4.46 -1.03 4.40
C GLY A 48 3.61 -1.02 5.65
N MET A 49 2.31 -1.25 5.52
CA MET A 49 1.36 -1.15 6.62
C MET A 49 0.68 -2.48 6.90
N THR A 50 0.22 -2.63 8.13
CA THR A 50 -0.59 -3.79 8.49
C THR A 50 -1.99 -3.62 7.89
N VAL A 51 -2.76 -4.70 7.86
CA VAL A 51 -4.15 -4.67 7.40
C VAL A 51 -4.94 -3.62 8.19
N TRP A 52 -4.78 -3.62 9.50
CA TRP A 52 -5.45 -2.68 10.39
C TRP A 52 -5.10 -1.24 10.07
N ALA A 53 -3.80 -0.96 9.96
CA ALA A 53 -3.33 0.39 9.71
C ALA A 53 -3.81 0.91 8.36
N PHE A 54 -3.77 0.05 7.35
CA PHE A 54 -4.19 0.46 6.01
C PHE A 54 -5.71 0.69 5.95
N GLN A 55 -6.49 -0.16 6.63
CA GLN A 55 -7.93 0.04 6.72
C GLN A 55 -8.26 1.37 7.38
N HIS A 56 -7.55 1.69 8.46
CA HIS A 56 -7.71 2.98 9.14
C HIS A 56 -7.39 4.15 8.24
N LEU A 57 -6.32 4.04 7.48
CA LEU A 57 -5.93 5.08 6.56
C LEU A 57 -7.01 5.33 5.51
N LEU A 58 -7.52 4.27 4.91
CA LEU A 58 -8.58 4.38 3.91
C LEU A 58 -9.85 4.97 4.50
N ALA A 59 -10.21 4.52 5.70
CA ALA A 59 -11.40 5.03 6.39
C ALA A 59 -11.29 6.53 6.68
N SER A 60 -10.08 6.98 7.07
CA SER A 60 -9.86 8.39 7.37
C SER A 60 -10.00 9.28 6.14
N ARG A 61 -9.97 8.69 4.95
CA ARG A 61 -10.11 9.41 3.69
C ARG A 61 -11.42 9.11 2.98
N ASP A 62 -12.34 8.48 3.68
CA ASP A 62 -13.65 8.10 3.14
C ASP A 62 -13.54 7.24 1.88
N ILE A 63 -12.53 6.38 1.84
CA ILE A 63 -12.34 5.46 0.73
C ILE A 63 -12.95 4.12 1.11
N PRO A 64 -13.94 3.63 0.35
CA PRO A 64 -14.54 2.33 0.65
C PRO A 64 -13.53 1.21 0.48
N VAL A 65 -13.58 0.23 1.36
CA VAL A 65 -12.71 -0.93 1.28
C VAL A 65 -13.47 -2.09 0.64
N HIS A 66 -13.00 -2.53 -0.51
CA HIS A 66 -13.54 -3.70 -1.18
C HIS A 66 -12.61 -4.86 -0.90
N TYR A 67 -13.02 -5.70 0.05
CA TYR A 67 -12.21 -6.83 0.45
C TYR A 67 -12.78 -8.11 -0.17
N SER A 68 -12.23 -8.48 -1.31
CA SER A 68 -12.68 -9.65 -2.05
C SER A 68 -12.06 -10.92 -1.47
N LEU A 69 -12.59 -12.06 -1.90
CA LEU A 69 -12.02 -13.35 -1.54
C LEU A 69 -10.56 -13.45 -2.01
N GLU A 70 -10.29 -12.91 -3.16
CA GLU A 70 -8.95 -12.89 -3.73
C GLU A 70 -7.97 -12.13 -2.83
N ASP A 71 -8.39 -10.96 -2.34
CA ASP A 71 -7.59 -10.18 -1.41
C ASP A 71 -7.30 -10.95 -0.12
N TYR A 72 -8.31 -11.64 0.38
CA TYR A 72 -8.18 -12.44 1.59
C TYR A 72 -7.15 -13.56 1.41
N GLU A 73 -7.23 -14.26 0.30
CA GLU A 73 -6.28 -15.34 0.01
C GLU A 73 -4.86 -14.81 -0.14
N GLU A 74 -4.72 -13.66 -0.75
CA GLU A 74 -3.43 -13.02 -0.94
C GLU A 74 -2.81 -12.65 0.41
N ASP A 75 -3.60 -12.11 1.33
CA ASP A 75 -3.12 -11.76 2.66
C ASP A 75 -2.69 -12.99 3.43
N LEU A 76 -3.45 -14.07 3.36
CA LEU A 76 -3.08 -15.33 4.01
C LEU A 76 -1.78 -15.87 3.47
N SER A 77 -1.62 -15.81 2.16
CA SER A 77 -0.41 -16.29 1.50
C SER A 77 0.80 -15.49 1.97
N THR A 78 0.66 -14.19 2.06
CA THR A 78 1.73 -13.30 2.52
C THR A 78 2.13 -13.63 3.95
N LEU A 79 1.16 -13.85 4.82
CA LEU A 79 1.43 -14.19 6.22
C LEU A 79 2.17 -15.52 6.33
N LYS A 80 1.79 -16.49 5.51
CA LYS A 80 2.47 -17.79 5.48
C LYS A 80 3.92 -17.65 5.01
N GLU A 81 4.14 -16.87 3.99
CA GLU A 81 5.48 -16.62 3.48
C GLU A 81 6.39 -15.99 4.52
N LEU A 82 5.82 -15.17 5.37
CA LEU A 82 6.57 -14.53 6.44
C LEU A 82 6.77 -15.43 7.65
N GLY A 83 6.21 -16.64 7.61
CA GLY A 83 6.36 -17.59 8.71
C GLY A 83 5.63 -17.19 9.98
N ARG A 84 4.55 -16.44 9.84
CA ARG A 84 3.79 -15.93 10.99
C ARG A 84 2.61 -16.82 11.38
N LEU A 85 2.33 -17.79 10.57
CA LEU A 85 1.21 -18.70 10.82
C LEU A 85 1.71 -20.11 10.98
#